data_867853613becaf57ac22da0109e179b5
#
_entry.id   867853613becaf57ac22da0109e179b5
#
_cell.length_a   1.000
_cell.length_b   1.000
_cell.length_c   1.000
_cell.angle_alpha   90.00
_cell.angle_beta   90.00
_cell.angle_gamma   90.00
#
_symmetry.space_group_name_H-M   'P 1'
#
loop_
_entity.id
_entity.type
_entity.pdbx_description
1 polymer ?
#
loop_
_entity_poly.entity_id
_entity_poly.type
_entity_poly.pdbx_seq_one_letter_code
_entity_poly.pdbx_strand_id
1 'polypeptide(L)'
;MEYVANYFGLKARGTNIRTEAMAGLTTFLAMVYITVVNPGILSDAGMDFGAVFVATCLAAAFGSIVMGVLGNYPIAQAPGMGQNAFFTYGIVLGMGHTWQVALGAVFLSGVIFVILSVLPVREWLINAIPRNLKLGMSAGIGLFLGIIALSSAGIVVDSPATLVTLGDLTSFNALMCLGGFAIITALSYRKFTGAVVVGMLFVAAIGWLTGSVEFKGVISTPPSIGPVFFELDIKGAFEVGMVTTIITLLIVDVFDTAGTMVGVSTRAGLTKKDGSLPDLGMALLSDSGATAFGALMGTSSTTSYIESAAGVEAGGRTGLTAVFCGIFFLLCLLFAPLAQSVPAYATAAALLFVACLMTRSLADLEWDDYTESAPAVIAAIAMPLGYSIADGIGLGFISYAVIKVICGRPHACPPVVYVIGAIFVAKFVFL
;
A
#
# COMPACT_ATOMS: atom_id res chain seq x y z
N MET A 1 13.80 19.05 -25.40
CA MET A 1 13.45 19.63 -24.07
C MET A 1 12.15 20.45 -24.12
N GLU A 2 11.96 21.30 -25.11
CA GLU A 2 10.70 22.08 -25.24
C GLU A 2 9.45 21.20 -25.44
N TYR A 3 9.54 20.11 -26.19
CA TYR A 3 8.42 19.18 -26.37
C TYR A 3 7.94 18.59 -25.03
N VAL A 4 8.86 18.11 -24.21
CA VAL A 4 8.56 17.58 -22.86
C VAL A 4 7.95 18.66 -21.97
N ALA A 5 8.51 19.87 -21.99
CA ALA A 5 8.01 20.99 -21.19
C ALA A 5 6.58 21.38 -21.58
N ASN A 6 6.26 21.35 -22.86
CA ASN A 6 4.93 21.64 -23.38
C ASN A 6 3.94 20.51 -23.10
N TYR A 7 4.35 19.22 -23.25
CA TYR A 7 3.50 18.08 -22.98
C TYR A 7 2.99 18.07 -21.54
N PHE A 8 3.89 18.26 -20.57
CA PHE A 8 3.54 18.29 -19.14
C PHE A 8 2.99 19.65 -18.67
N GLY A 9 3.00 20.68 -19.51
CA GLY A 9 2.51 22.00 -19.15
C GLY A 9 3.35 22.72 -18.06
N LEU A 10 4.67 22.51 -18.05
CA LEU A 10 5.56 22.98 -16.98
C LEU A 10 5.44 24.48 -16.71
N LYS A 11 5.42 25.30 -17.75
CA LYS A 11 5.27 26.76 -17.63
C LYS A 11 3.94 27.17 -17.01
N ALA A 12 2.85 26.49 -17.40
CA ALA A 12 1.50 26.77 -16.91
C ALA A 12 1.36 26.42 -15.41
N ARG A 13 2.13 25.45 -14.94
CA ARG A 13 2.15 25.01 -13.52
C ARG A 13 3.30 25.63 -12.72
N GLY A 14 4.04 26.61 -13.28
CA GLY A 14 5.09 27.35 -12.57
C GLY A 14 6.30 26.51 -12.18
N THR A 15 6.65 25.48 -12.95
CA THR A 15 7.75 24.56 -12.67
C THR A 15 8.70 24.42 -13.87
N ASN A 16 9.76 23.64 -13.69
CA ASN A 16 10.76 23.36 -14.74
C ASN A 16 11.29 21.91 -14.57
N ILE A 17 11.98 21.40 -15.60
CA ILE A 17 12.49 20.01 -15.64
C ILE A 17 13.40 19.70 -14.44
N ARG A 18 14.25 20.62 -14.01
CA ARG A 18 15.16 20.42 -12.87
C ARG A 18 14.38 20.26 -11.56
N THR A 19 13.39 21.11 -11.34
CA THR A 19 12.53 21.05 -10.16
C THR A 19 11.73 19.72 -10.15
N GLU A 20 11.16 19.32 -11.29
CA GLU A 20 10.43 18.06 -11.41
C GLU A 20 11.33 16.84 -11.18
N ALA A 21 12.58 16.87 -11.68
CA ALA A 21 13.55 15.80 -11.46
C ALA A 21 13.95 15.70 -9.97
N MET A 22 14.19 16.82 -9.31
CA MET A 22 14.50 16.84 -7.87
C MET A 22 13.30 16.39 -7.03
N ALA A 23 12.10 16.78 -7.41
CA ALA A 23 10.87 16.34 -6.78
C ALA A 23 10.65 14.82 -6.98
N GLY A 24 10.92 14.29 -8.17
CA GLY A 24 10.90 12.86 -8.46
C GLY A 24 11.91 12.07 -7.64
N LEU A 25 13.13 12.59 -7.48
CA LEU A 25 14.14 12.00 -6.59
C LEU A 25 13.68 12.03 -5.12
N THR A 26 13.08 13.13 -4.67
CA THR A 26 12.54 13.26 -3.31
C THR A 26 11.43 12.24 -3.07
N THR A 27 10.48 12.08 -3.99
CA THR A 27 9.45 11.04 -3.93
C THR A 27 10.06 9.64 -3.89
N PHE A 28 11.00 9.35 -4.79
CA PHE A 28 11.69 8.07 -4.82
C PHE A 28 12.37 7.75 -3.48
N LEU A 29 13.14 8.68 -2.92
CA LEU A 29 13.81 8.47 -1.63
C LEU A 29 12.82 8.28 -0.47
N ALA A 30 11.62 8.87 -0.56
CA ALA A 30 10.58 8.70 0.46
C ALA A 30 9.94 7.30 0.40
N MET A 31 9.90 6.65 -0.78
CA MET A 31 9.18 5.40 -0.97
C MET A 31 10.06 4.21 -1.42
N VAL A 32 11.37 4.39 -1.66
CA VAL A 32 12.26 3.31 -2.13
C VAL A 32 12.37 2.13 -1.15
N TYR A 33 12.06 2.34 0.13
CA TYR A 33 12.02 1.26 1.12
C TYR A 33 11.09 0.10 0.71
N ILE A 34 10.09 0.35 -0.16
CA ILE A 34 9.17 -0.67 -0.66
C ILE A 34 9.91 -1.77 -1.46
N THR A 35 11.04 -1.43 -2.10
CA THR A 35 11.86 -2.40 -2.83
C THR A 35 12.52 -3.46 -1.95
N VAL A 36 12.53 -3.23 -0.65
CA VAL A 36 12.99 -4.19 0.36
C VAL A 36 11.81 -4.79 1.12
N VAL A 37 10.87 -3.94 1.55
CA VAL A 37 9.72 -4.36 2.37
C VAL A 37 8.78 -5.28 1.60
N ASN A 38 8.45 -4.97 0.36
CA ASN A 38 7.54 -5.81 -0.43
C ASN A 38 8.12 -7.22 -0.70
N PRO A 39 9.37 -7.36 -1.22
CA PRO A 39 9.97 -8.68 -1.36
C PRO A 39 10.09 -9.43 -0.02
N GLY A 40 10.37 -8.72 1.09
CA GLY A 40 10.40 -9.32 2.41
C GLY A 40 9.06 -9.95 2.79
N ILE A 41 7.96 -9.20 2.66
CA ILE A 41 6.61 -9.69 2.98
C ILE A 41 6.21 -10.85 2.06
N LEU A 42 6.41 -10.72 0.74
CA LEU A 42 6.01 -11.77 -0.21
C LEU A 42 6.88 -13.02 -0.11
N SER A 43 8.10 -12.91 0.40
CA SER A 43 8.95 -14.08 0.68
C SER A 43 8.39 -14.97 1.79
N ASP A 44 7.65 -14.41 2.76
CA ASP A 44 6.93 -15.19 3.77
C ASP A 44 5.82 -16.06 3.15
N ALA A 45 5.30 -15.66 1.97
CA ALA A 45 4.39 -16.47 1.16
C ALA A 45 5.11 -17.53 0.29
N GLY A 46 6.42 -17.65 0.38
CA GLY A 46 7.25 -18.61 -0.39
C GLY A 46 7.69 -18.10 -1.75
N MET A 47 7.58 -16.81 -2.05
CA MET A 47 8.06 -16.21 -3.29
C MET A 47 9.56 -15.90 -3.20
N ASP A 48 10.28 -16.00 -4.33
CA ASP A 48 11.71 -15.66 -4.38
C ASP A 48 11.94 -14.16 -4.19
N PHE A 49 12.73 -13.79 -3.17
CA PHE A 49 13.01 -12.39 -2.83
C PHE A 49 13.58 -11.60 -4.00
N GLY A 50 14.55 -12.18 -4.70
CA GLY A 50 15.23 -11.50 -5.81
C GLY A 50 14.30 -11.23 -6.99
N ALA A 51 13.47 -12.21 -7.34
CA ALA A 51 12.48 -12.08 -8.41
C ALA A 51 11.38 -11.06 -8.04
N VAL A 52 10.90 -11.08 -6.80
CA VAL A 52 9.91 -10.10 -6.31
C VAL A 52 10.52 -8.70 -6.23
N PHE A 53 11.80 -8.55 -5.86
CA PHE A 53 12.50 -7.26 -5.90
C PHE A 53 12.47 -6.66 -7.32
N VAL A 54 12.79 -7.46 -8.34
CA VAL A 54 12.72 -7.03 -9.74
C VAL A 54 11.29 -6.68 -10.14
N ALA A 55 10.32 -7.55 -9.81
CA ALA A 55 8.90 -7.30 -10.07
C ALA A 55 8.42 -6.00 -9.41
N THR A 56 8.84 -5.73 -8.16
CA THR A 56 8.53 -4.50 -7.43
C THR A 56 9.05 -3.26 -8.14
N CYS A 57 10.33 -3.27 -8.52
CA CYS A 57 10.95 -2.15 -9.23
C CYS A 57 10.27 -1.89 -10.59
N LEU A 58 9.95 -2.95 -11.35
CA LEU A 58 9.28 -2.82 -12.64
C LEU A 58 7.85 -2.33 -12.50
N ALA A 59 7.08 -2.85 -11.54
CA ALA A 59 5.71 -2.41 -11.27
C ALA A 59 5.67 -0.95 -10.82
N ALA A 60 6.56 -0.55 -9.91
CA ALA A 60 6.68 0.84 -9.45
C ALA A 60 7.11 1.78 -10.58
N ALA A 61 8.04 1.37 -11.42
CA ALA A 61 8.47 2.15 -12.57
C ALA A 61 7.34 2.31 -13.60
N PHE A 62 6.70 1.21 -13.98
CA PHE A 62 5.59 1.22 -14.93
C PHE A 62 4.44 2.08 -14.43
N GLY A 63 3.96 1.83 -13.22
CA GLY A 63 2.83 2.56 -12.64
C GLY A 63 3.12 4.07 -12.53
N SER A 64 4.29 4.45 -12.00
CA SER A 64 4.69 5.85 -11.87
C SER A 64 4.84 6.56 -13.22
N ILE A 65 5.43 5.90 -14.23
CA ILE A 65 5.58 6.46 -15.57
C ILE A 65 4.20 6.62 -16.24
N VAL A 66 3.35 5.60 -16.16
CA VAL A 66 2.01 5.65 -16.76
C VAL A 66 1.15 6.71 -16.08
N MET A 67 1.17 6.81 -14.74
CA MET A 67 0.49 7.87 -13.99
C MET A 67 0.99 9.26 -14.42
N GLY A 68 2.29 9.42 -14.57
CA GLY A 68 2.90 10.66 -15.01
C GLY A 68 2.52 11.05 -16.43
N VAL A 69 2.57 10.09 -17.36
CA VAL A 69 2.33 10.34 -18.80
C VAL A 69 0.83 10.50 -19.08
N LEU A 70 -0.03 9.61 -18.61
CA LEU A 70 -1.46 9.63 -18.93
C LEU A 70 -2.25 10.59 -18.04
N GLY A 71 -2.03 10.53 -16.72
CA GLY A 71 -2.75 11.34 -15.74
C GLY A 71 -2.17 12.75 -15.54
N ASN A 72 -0.90 12.95 -15.86
CA ASN A 72 -0.14 14.17 -15.57
C ASN A 72 -0.20 14.60 -14.10
N TYR A 73 -0.14 13.60 -13.18
CA TYR A 73 -0.10 13.80 -11.74
C TYR A 73 1.30 13.58 -11.17
N PRO A 74 1.76 14.39 -10.21
CA PRO A 74 3.03 14.19 -9.50
C PRO A 74 2.93 13.08 -8.45
N ILE A 75 2.32 11.94 -8.81
CA ILE A 75 2.01 10.83 -7.91
C ILE A 75 2.71 9.58 -8.42
N ALA A 76 3.63 9.06 -7.62
CA ALA A 76 4.29 7.80 -7.89
C ALA A 76 3.45 6.61 -7.37
N GLN A 77 3.66 5.46 -7.99
CA GLN A 77 2.98 4.22 -7.66
C GLN A 77 3.99 3.13 -7.32
N ALA A 78 3.60 2.22 -6.44
CA ALA A 78 4.36 1.02 -6.10
C ALA A 78 3.43 -0.01 -5.44
N PRO A 79 3.87 -1.28 -5.23
CA PRO A 79 3.08 -2.27 -4.51
C PRO A 79 2.62 -1.76 -3.13
N GLY A 80 1.31 -1.81 -2.87
CA GLY A 80 0.69 -1.26 -1.67
C GLY A 80 0.95 -2.11 -0.43
N MET A 81 1.43 -1.53 0.66
CA MET A 81 1.84 -2.31 1.83
C MET A 81 0.70 -3.07 2.49
N GLY A 82 -0.47 -2.48 2.60
CA GLY A 82 -1.66 -3.17 3.13
C GLY A 82 -2.06 -4.36 2.26
N GLN A 83 -1.99 -4.20 0.95
CA GLN A 83 -2.30 -5.25 -0.02
C GLN A 83 -1.24 -6.35 -0.03
N ASN A 84 0.05 -6.01 0.15
CA ASN A 84 1.14 -6.99 0.31
C ASN A 84 0.90 -7.88 1.52
N ALA A 85 0.55 -7.26 2.65
CA ALA A 85 0.27 -7.97 3.89
C ALA A 85 -1.01 -8.83 3.76
N PHE A 86 -2.05 -8.32 3.11
CA PHE A 86 -3.26 -9.12 2.83
C PHE A 86 -2.97 -10.30 1.89
N PHE A 87 -2.17 -10.07 0.85
CA PHE A 87 -1.71 -11.11 -0.05
C PHE A 87 -1.03 -12.25 0.71
N THR A 88 -0.02 -11.93 1.52
CA THR A 88 0.82 -12.92 2.20
C THR A 88 0.10 -13.53 3.39
N TYR A 89 -0.33 -12.71 4.34
CA TYR A 89 -0.83 -13.20 5.62
C TYR A 89 -2.31 -13.52 5.59
N GLY A 90 -3.09 -12.83 4.76
CA GLY A 90 -4.52 -13.10 4.60
C GLY A 90 -4.79 -14.25 3.64
N ILE A 91 -4.33 -14.15 2.39
CA ILE A 91 -4.69 -15.12 1.34
C ILE A 91 -3.81 -16.37 1.41
N VAL A 92 -2.48 -16.21 1.41
CA VAL A 92 -1.59 -17.37 1.33
C VAL A 92 -1.52 -18.12 2.66
N LEU A 93 -1.11 -17.44 3.73
CA LEU A 93 -0.92 -18.08 5.02
C LEU A 93 -2.23 -18.29 5.79
N GLY A 94 -3.17 -17.33 5.73
CA GLY A 94 -4.42 -17.38 6.47
C GLY A 94 -5.46 -18.29 5.84
N MET A 95 -5.68 -18.23 4.53
CA MET A 95 -6.65 -19.05 3.81
C MET A 95 -6.04 -20.33 3.22
N GLY A 96 -4.70 -20.49 3.24
CA GLY A 96 -4.00 -21.67 2.75
C GLY A 96 -3.92 -21.79 1.22
N HIS A 97 -4.15 -20.71 0.48
CA HIS A 97 -3.99 -20.70 -0.97
C HIS A 97 -2.53 -20.54 -1.39
N THR A 98 -2.20 -20.98 -2.59
CA THR A 98 -0.88 -20.73 -3.17
C THR A 98 -0.73 -19.26 -3.56
N TRP A 99 0.51 -18.76 -3.57
CA TRP A 99 0.77 -17.39 -4.00
C TRP A 99 0.40 -17.14 -5.48
N GLN A 100 0.39 -18.18 -6.33
CA GLN A 100 -0.07 -18.12 -7.71
C GLN A 100 -1.57 -17.80 -7.78
N VAL A 101 -2.39 -18.40 -6.93
CA VAL A 101 -3.82 -18.11 -6.80
C VAL A 101 -4.02 -16.68 -6.30
N ALA A 102 -3.21 -16.24 -5.32
CA ALA A 102 -3.25 -14.87 -4.83
C ALA A 102 -2.88 -13.84 -5.92
N LEU A 103 -1.87 -14.13 -6.76
CA LEU A 103 -1.56 -13.29 -7.95
C LEU A 103 -2.71 -13.26 -8.95
N GLY A 104 -3.37 -14.41 -9.17
CA GLY A 104 -4.58 -14.49 -9.99
C GLY A 104 -5.69 -13.57 -9.48
N ALA A 105 -5.92 -13.55 -8.16
CA ALA A 105 -6.91 -12.67 -7.52
C ALA A 105 -6.54 -11.18 -7.67
N VAL A 106 -5.28 -10.81 -7.49
CA VAL A 106 -4.77 -9.45 -7.71
C VAL A 106 -4.98 -9.04 -9.18
N PHE A 107 -4.63 -9.91 -10.12
CA PHE A 107 -4.83 -9.64 -11.54
C PHE A 107 -6.29 -9.40 -11.88
N LEU A 108 -7.20 -10.28 -11.41
CA LEU A 108 -8.64 -10.13 -11.64
C LEU A 108 -9.19 -8.85 -11.01
N SER A 109 -8.76 -8.52 -9.78
CA SER A 109 -9.09 -7.26 -9.14
C SER A 109 -8.65 -6.06 -9.98
N GLY A 110 -7.41 -6.06 -10.47
CA GLY A 110 -6.89 -5.01 -11.36
C GLY A 110 -7.67 -4.88 -12.66
N VAL A 111 -8.01 -6.00 -13.31
CA VAL A 111 -8.83 -6.00 -14.54
C VAL A 111 -10.24 -5.45 -14.28
N ILE A 112 -10.89 -5.86 -13.19
CA ILE A 112 -12.19 -5.30 -12.79
C ILE A 112 -12.06 -3.80 -12.54
N PHE A 113 -11.00 -3.36 -11.89
CA PHE A 113 -10.76 -1.94 -11.64
C PHE A 113 -10.51 -1.16 -12.94
N VAL A 114 -9.79 -1.72 -13.93
CA VAL A 114 -9.65 -1.13 -15.28
C VAL A 114 -11.02 -0.93 -15.91
N ILE A 115 -11.88 -1.95 -15.89
CA ILE A 115 -13.24 -1.86 -16.45
C ILE A 115 -14.04 -0.75 -15.75
N LEU A 116 -14.01 -0.70 -14.41
CA LEU A 116 -14.70 0.33 -13.63
C LEU A 116 -14.15 1.74 -13.89
N SER A 117 -12.84 1.86 -14.14
CA SER A 117 -12.19 3.16 -14.42
C SER A 117 -12.57 3.74 -15.78
N VAL A 118 -12.88 2.88 -16.76
CA VAL A 118 -13.35 3.29 -18.09
C VAL A 118 -14.84 3.65 -18.08
N LEU A 119 -15.63 2.98 -17.23
CA LEU A 119 -17.07 3.22 -17.14
C LEU A 119 -17.40 4.52 -16.39
N PRO A 120 -18.53 5.19 -16.69
CA PRO A 120 -18.92 6.43 -16.01
C PRO A 120 -19.35 6.25 -14.55
N VAL A 121 -19.19 5.06 -13.97
CA VAL A 121 -19.53 4.71 -12.59
C VAL A 121 -18.40 4.99 -11.58
N ARG A 122 -17.23 5.41 -12.04
CA ARG A 122 -16.02 5.60 -11.22
C ARG A 122 -16.21 6.61 -10.07
N GLU A 123 -16.84 7.76 -10.35
CA GLU A 123 -17.12 8.79 -9.33
C GLU A 123 -18.13 8.29 -8.29
N TRP A 124 -19.12 7.54 -8.76
CA TRP A 124 -20.09 6.90 -7.89
C TRP A 124 -19.43 5.88 -6.96
N LEU A 125 -18.51 5.05 -7.47
CA LEU A 125 -17.81 4.04 -6.67
C LEU A 125 -16.97 4.68 -5.54
N ILE A 126 -16.21 5.74 -5.86
CA ILE A 126 -15.40 6.45 -4.87
C ILE A 126 -16.28 7.07 -3.77
N ASN A 127 -17.46 7.59 -4.14
CA ASN A 127 -18.37 8.24 -3.21
C ASN A 127 -19.37 7.28 -2.54
N ALA A 128 -19.47 6.04 -3.01
CA ALA A 128 -20.45 5.05 -2.55
C ALA A 128 -20.18 4.52 -1.13
N ILE A 129 -18.93 4.60 -0.64
CA ILE A 129 -18.61 4.14 0.71
C ILE A 129 -18.45 5.32 1.65
N PRO A 130 -19.06 5.25 2.86
CA PRO A 130 -18.99 6.30 3.87
C PRO A 130 -17.54 6.65 4.26
N ARG A 131 -17.29 7.95 4.44
CA ARG A 131 -15.95 8.48 4.76
C ARG A 131 -15.37 7.83 6.02
N ASN A 132 -16.17 7.73 7.07
CA ASN A 132 -15.71 7.17 8.34
C ASN A 132 -15.32 5.70 8.23
N LEU A 133 -16.05 4.92 7.41
CA LEU A 133 -15.70 3.52 7.16
C LEU A 133 -14.36 3.39 6.43
N LYS A 134 -14.08 4.27 5.45
CA LYS A 134 -12.76 4.34 4.77
C LYS A 134 -11.63 4.65 5.74
N LEU A 135 -11.84 5.62 6.64
CA LEU A 135 -10.87 6.00 7.67
C LEU A 135 -10.58 4.82 8.62
N GLY A 136 -11.64 4.11 9.05
CA GLY A 136 -11.52 2.91 9.87
C GLY A 136 -10.76 1.79 9.18
N MET A 137 -11.02 1.55 7.89
CA MET A 137 -10.28 0.56 7.09
C MET A 137 -8.80 0.93 6.97
N SER A 138 -8.48 2.18 6.64
CA SER A 138 -7.08 2.64 6.56
C SER A 138 -6.35 2.46 7.90
N ALA A 139 -6.99 2.82 9.01
CA ALA A 139 -6.42 2.62 10.34
C ALA A 139 -6.24 1.14 10.67
N GLY A 140 -7.21 0.30 10.33
CA GLY A 140 -7.17 -1.15 10.54
C GLY A 140 -6.01 -1.81 9.79
N ILE A 141 -5.79 -1.42 8.54
CA ILE A 141 -4.61 -1.85 7.77
C ILE A 141 -3.32 -1.40 8.47
N GLY A 142 -3.26 -0.16 8.96
CA GLY A 142 -2.11 0.33 9.73
C GLY A 142 -1.86 -0.49 10.99
N LEU A 143 -2.88 -0.76 11.79
CA LEU A 143 -2.77 -1.61 12.99
C LEU A 143 -2.37 -3.05 12.64
N PHE A 144 -2.86 -3.58 11.52
CA PHE A 144 -2.49 -4.90 11.01
C PHE A 144 -1.00 -4.96 10.61
N LEU A 145 -0.49 -3.94 9.92
CA LEU A 145 0.95 -3.82 9.65
C LEU A 145 1.76 -3.70 10.95
N GLY A 146 1.21 -3.01 11.94
CA GLY A 146 1.85 -2.85 13.26
C GLY A 146 2.04 -4.19 13.99
N ILE A 147 1.01 -5.04 14.03
CA ILE A 147 1.15 -6.36 14.68
C ILE A 147 2.11 -7.26 13.91
N ILE A 148 2.11 -7.23 12.59
CA ILE A 148 3.08 -7.96 11.76
C ILE A 148 4.50 -7.51 12.08
N ALA A 149 4.75 -6.19 12.12
CA ALA A 149 6.07 -5.64 12.43
C ALA A 149 6.56 -6.07 13.83
N LEU A 150 5.69 -5.97 14.83
CA LEU A 150 6.00 -6.35 16.20
C LEU A 150 6.24 -7.86 16.35
N SER A 151 5.47 -8.68 15.62
CA SER A 151 5.64 -10.13 15.59
C SER A 151 6.93 -10.53 14.88
N SER A 152 7.24 -9.95 13.72
CA SER A 152 8.47 -10.22 12.96
C SER A 152 9.74 -9.84 13.73
N ALA A 153 9.65 -8.84 14.60
CA ALA A 153 10.76 -8.44 15.48
C ALA A 153 10.84 -9.26 16.78
N GLY A 154 9.88 -10.17 17.03
CA GLY A 154 9.81 -10.94 18.29
C GLY A 154 9.40 -10.11 19.51
N ILE A 155 8.86 -8.89 19.31
CA ILE A 155 8.36 -8.01 20.38
C ILE A 155 7.00 -8.50 20.87
N VAL A 156 6.14 -8.96 19.96
CA VAL A 156 4.87 -9.62 20.25
C VAL A 156 4.99 -11.06 19.82
N VAL A 157 4.63 -11.97 20.71
CA VAL A 157 4.69 -13.43 20.49
C VAL A 157 3.35 -14.07 20.84
N ASP A 158 3.12 -15.29 20.33
CA ASP A 158 1.94 -16.08 20.63
C ASP A 158 1.83 -16.42 22.12
N SER A 159 0.60 -16.44 22.63
CA SER A 159 0.26 -16.80 24.01
C SER A 159 -1.07 -17.55 24.07
N PRO A 160 -1.10 -18.81 24.51
CA PRO A 160 -2.34 -19.57 24.61
C PRO A 160 -3.37 -18.94 25.57
N ALA A 161 -2.93 -18.15 26.53
CA ALA A 161 -3.82 -17.55 27.55
C ALA A 161 -4.43 -16.21 27.10
N THR A 162 -3.69 -15.42 26.30
CA THR A 162 -4.05 -14.02 25.99
C THR A 162 -4.01 -13.71 24.50
N LEU A 163 -3.91 -14.72 23.62
CA LEU A 163 -3.68 -14.67 22.18
C LEU A 163 -2.26 -14.18 21.86
N VAL A 164 -1.86 -13.05 22.40
CA VAL A 164 -0.51 -12.47 22.24
C VAL A 164 0.03 -11.97 23.59
N THR A 165 1.35 -11.96 23.71
CA THR A 165 2.07 -11.40 24.89
C THR A 165 3.36 -10.74 24.43
N LEU A 166 4.02 -9.99 25.34
CA LEU A 166 5.35 -9.44 25.07
C LEU A 166 6.39 -10.55 25.06
N GLY A 167 7.21 -10.56 24.01
CA GLY A 167 8.39 -11.42 23.91
C GLY A 167 9.59 -10.85 24.66
N ASP A 168 10.79 -11.35 24.34
CA ASP A 168 12.05 -10.87 24.92
C ASP A 168 12.47 -9.54 24.27
N LEU A 169 12.20 -8.44 24.98
CA LEU A 169 12.57 -7.09 24.55
C LEU A 169 14.09 -6.84 24.57
N THR A 170 14.87 -7.71 25.21
CA THR A 170 16.34 -7.62 25.26
C THR A 170 16.99 -8.33 24.08
N SER A 171 16.23 -9.05 23.29
CA SER A 171 16.72 -9.71 22.08
C SER A 171 17.29 -8.70 21.07
N PHE A 172 18.33 -9.10 20.34
CA PHE A 172 18.97 -8.24 19.34
C PHE A 172 17.95 -7.71 18.30
N ASN A 173 17.05 -8.56 17.82
CA ASN A 173 16.04 -8.19 16.83
C ASN A 173 15.06 -7.14 17.37
N ALA A 174 14.57 -7.32 18.60
CA ALA A 174 13.65 -6.36 19.23
C ALA A 174 14.33 -5.00 19.45
N LEU A 175 15.56 -4.99 19.97
CA LEU A 175 16.34 -3.77 20.19
C LEU A 175 16.63 -3.04 18.87
N MET A 176 17.00 -3.76 17.81
CA MET A 176 17.28 -3.17 16.50
C MET A 176 16.00 -2.64 15.84
N CYS A 177 14.87 -3.33 15.96
CA CYS A 177 13.59 -2.85 15.47
C CYS A 177 13.17 -1.55 16.18
N LEU A 178 13.18 -1.52 17.52
CA LEU A 178 12.81 -0.33 18.30
C LEU A 178 13.78 0.84 18.06
N GLY A 179 15.08 0.54 18.00
CA GLY A 179 16.11 1.54 17.67
C GLY A 179 15.95 2.12 16.28
N GLY A 180 15.69 1.26 15.29
CA GLY A 180 15.40 1.66 13.91
C GLY A 180 14.14 2.53 13.81
N PHE A 181 13.06 2.12 14.48
CA PHE A 181 11.83 2.89 14.57
C PHE A 181 12.06 4.28 15.19
N ALA A 182 12.82 4.36 16.28
CA ALA A 182 13.15 5.63 16.94
C ALA A 182 13.96 6.56 16.01
N ILE A 183 14.94 6.02 15.28
CA ILE A 183 15.75 6.77 14.32
C ILE A 183 14.89 7.26 13.15
N ILE A 184 14.07 6.39 12.56
CA ILE A 184 13.14 6.77 11.48
C ILE A 184 12.24 7.90 11.94
N THR A 185 11.66 7.78 13.13
CA THR A 185 10.77 8.79 13.71
C THR A 185 11.50 10.12 13.94
N ALA A 186 12.71 10.09 14.51
CA ALA A 186 13.50 11.28 14.76
C ALA A 186 13.91 12.00 13.46
N LEU A 187 14.30 11.25 12.42
CA LEU A 187 14.63 11.81 11.11
C LEU A 187 13.39 12.37 10.41
N SER A 188 12.26 11.68 10.51
CA SER A 188 10.98 12.13 9.95
C SER A 188 10.49 13.41 10.64
N TYR A 189 10.63 13.51 11.97
CA TYR A 189 10.34 14.74 12.71
C TYR A 189 11.18 15.93 12.20
N ARG A 190 12.43 15.68 11.83
CA ARG A 190 13.33 16.68 11.23
C ARG A 190 13.06 16.91 9.75
N LYS A 191 11.99 16.33 9.19
CA LYS A 191 11.64 16.42 7.75
C LYS A 191 12.75 15.94 6.83
N PHE A 192 13.57 14.99 7.28
CA PHE A 192 14.64 14.43 6.45
C PHE A 192 14.04 13.49 5.40
N THR A 193 14.27 13.81 4.12
CA THR A 193 13.81 12.99 3.00
C THR A 193 14.56 11.65 3.00
N GLY A 194 13.82 10.52 2.88
CA GLY A 194 14.42 9.19 2.94
C GLY A 194 14.70 8.69 4.37
N ALA A 195 14.06 9.29 5.40
CA ALA A 195 14.21 8.90 6.81
C ALA A 195 14.06 7.38 7.02
N VAL A 196 13.08 6.76 6.34
CA VAL A 196 12.81 5.32 6.45
C VAL A 196 14.00 4.50 5.96
N VAL A 197 14.50 4.79 4.77
CA VAL A 197 15.65 4.08 4.18
C VAL A 197 16.91 4.25 5.01
N VAL A 198 17.19 5.49 5.46
CA VAL A 198 18.38 5.76 6.29
C VAL A 198 18.29 5.04 7.62
N GLY A 199 17.14 5.02 8.29
CA GLY A 199 16.95 4.27 9.52
C GLY A 199 17.08 2.76 9.31
N MET A 200 16.51 2.22 8.24
CA MET A 200 16.67 0.79 7.88
C MET A 200 18.14 0.43 7.64
N LEU A 201 18.84 1.21 6.82
CA LEU A 201 20.25 0.96 6.51
C LEU A 201 21.15 1.14 7.73
N PHE A 202 20.81 2.06 8.64
CA PHE A 202 21.56 2.23 9.88
C PHE A 202 21.52 0.97 10.76
N VAL A 203 20.33 0.41 11.01
CA VAL A 203 20.23 -0.82 11.82
C VAL A 203 20.72 -2.05 11.05
N ALA A 204 20.60 -2.09 9.74
CA ALA A 204 21.20 -3.13 8.90
C ALA A 204 22.74 -3.09 9.00
N ALA A 205 23.34 -1.89 8.97
CA ALA A 205 24.78 -1.72 9.13
C ALA A 205 25.28 -2.24 10.49
N ILE A 206 24.52 -2.04 11.56
CA ILE A 206 24.84 -2.65 12.86
C ILE A 206 24.84 -4.18 12.76
N GLY A 207 23.83 -4.77 12.08
CA GLY A 207 23.77 -6.21 11.86
C GLY A 207 24.94 -6.75 11.05
N TRP A 208 25.39 -6.03 10.02
CA TRP A 208 26.59 -6.39 9.23
C TRP A 208 27.87 -6.31 10.07
N LEU A 209 28.03 -5.27 10.90
CA LEU A 209 29.20 -5.08 11.76
C LEU A 209 29.26 -6.12 12.90
N THR A 210 28.12 -6.55 13.42
CA THR A 210 28.04 -7.58 14.47
C THR A 210 28.09 -9.01 13.91
N GLY A 211 28.07 -9.17 12.57
CA GLY A 211 28.04 -10.49 11.93
C GLY A 211 26.70 -11.22 12.04
N SER A 212 25.64 -10.52 12.47
CA SER A 212 24.29 -11.10 12.59
C SER A 212 23.63 -11.33 11.21
N VAL A 213 24.06 -10.59 10.20
CA VAL A 213 23.57 -10.69 8.83
C VAL A 213 24.73 -10.54 7.85
N GLU A 214 24.72 -11.34 6.78
CA GLU A 214 25.73 -11.30 5.74
C GLU A 214 25.49 -10.09 4.79
N PHE A 215 26.54 -9.33 4.54
CA PHE A 215 26.52 -8.26 3.55
C PHE A 215 26.84 -8.82 2.15
N LYS A 216 25.86 -8.82 1.25
CA LYS A 216 25.94 -9.40 -0.11
C LYS A 216 26.53 -8.47 -1.17
N GLY A 217 26.85 -7.24 -0.78
CA GLY A 217 27.35 -6.21 -1.71
C GLY A 217 26.35 -5.08 -1.96
N VAL A 218 26.74 -4.12 -2.81
CA VAL A 218 25.90 -2.94 -3.12
C VAL A 218 25.28 -3.04 -4.50
N ILE A 219 26.05 -3.40 -5.51
CA ILE A 219 25.64 -3.37 -6.93
C ILE A 219 25.90 -4.73 -7.57
N SER A 220 24.92 -5.20 -8.35
CA SER A 220 25.03 -6.36 -9.23
C SER A 220 24.14 -6.21 -10.46
N THR A 221 24.25 -7.14 -11.39
CA THR A 221 23.21 -7.35 -12.41
C THR A 221 21.89 -7.72 -11.71
N PRO A 222 20.73 -7.26 -12.21
CA PRO A 222 19.43 -7.60 -11.64
C PRO A 222 19.24 -9.13 -11.57
N PRO A 223 18.64 -9.67 -10.49
CA PRO A 223 18.23 -11.06 -10.42
C PRO A 223 17.24 -11.44 -11.53
N SER A 224 17.10 -12.74 -11.80
CA SER A 224 16.09 -13.22 -12.74
C SER A 224 14.68 -13.00 -12.17
N ILE A 225 13.78 -12.44 -12.95
CA ILE A 225 12.35 -12.35 -12.64
C ILE A 225 11.61 -13.68 -12.89
N GLY A 226 12.24 -14.61 -13.64
CA GLY A 226 11.63 -15.87 -14.10
C GLY A 226 10.80 -16.63 -13.07
N PRO A 227 11.24 -16.75 -11.79
CA PRO A 227 10.50 -17.51 -10.78
C PRO A 227 9.08 -16.98 -10.47
N VAL A 228 8.76 -15.73 -10.80
CA VAL A 228 7.46 -15.11 -10.46
C VAL A 228 6.73 -14.55 -11.69
N PHE A 229 7.40 -14.49 -12.83
CA PHE A 229 6.89 -13.87 -14.05
C PHE A 229 5.81 -14.73 -14.70
N PHE A 230 4.59 -14.18 -14.84
CA PHE A 230 3.42 -14.87 -15.40
C PHE A 230 2.98 -16.14 -14.65
N GLU A 231 3.39 -16.34 -13.40
CA GLU A 231 3.07 -17.51 -12.59
C GLU A 231 1.69 -17.42 -11.90
N LEU A 232 0.77 -16.61 -12.42
CA LEU A 232 -0.56 -16.39 -11.83
C LEU A 232 -1.52 -17.55 -12.19
N ASP A 233 -2.24 -18.08 -11.20
CA ASP A 233 -3.31 -19.07 -11.40
C ASP A 233 -4.67 -18.38 -11.40
N ILE A 234 -5.14 -18.01 -12.61
CA ILE A 234 -6.46 -17.40 -12.80
C ILE A 234 -7.58 -18.40 -12.49
N LYS A 235 -7.39 -19.70 -12.75
CA LYS A 235 -8.45 -20.70 -12.53
C LYS A 235 -8.71 -20.88 -11.04
N GLY A 236 -7.66 -21.03 -10.23
CA GLY A 236 -7.77 -21.10 -8.78
C GLY A 236 -8.39 -19.83 -8.19
N ALA A 237 -8.12 -18.65 -8.78
CA ALA A 237 -8.72 -17.40 -8.34
C ALA A 237 -10.21 -17.25 -8.65
N PHE A 238 -10.81 -18.10 -9.48
CA PHE A 238 -12.26 -18.16 -9.70
C PHE A 238 -13.01 -19.07 -8.72
N GLU A 239 -12.33 -19.70 -7.77
CA GLU A 239 -13.02 -20.47 -6.73
C GLU A 239 -13.95 -19.58 -5.90
N VAL A 240 -15.08 -20.16 -5.43
CA VAL A 240 -16.14 -19.40 -4.74
C VAL A 240 -15.60 -18.61 -3.53
N GLY A 241 -14.65 -19.21 -2.79
CA GLY A 241 -14.00 -18.56 -1.63
C GLY A 241 -13.19 -17.32 -1.99
N MET A 242 -12.71 -17.20 -3.23
CA MET A 242 -11.89 -16.09 -3.69
C MET A 242 -12.68 -14.85 -4.12
N VAL A 243 -14.00 -14.94 -4.34
CA VAL A 243 -14.83 -13.81 -4.77
C VAL A 243 -14.75 -12.65 -3.76
N THR A 244 -14.89 -12.94 -2.47
CA THR A 244 -14.77 -11.93 -1.41
C THR A 244 -13.36 -11.35 -1.32
N THR A 245 -12.35 -12.16 -1.58
CA THR A 245 -10.94 -11.75 -1.63
C THR A 245 -10.70 -10.77 -2.77
N ILE A 246 -11.19 -11.06 -3.99
CA ILE A 246 -11.08 -10.16 -5.15
C ILE A 246 -11.81 -8.84 -4.88
N ILE A 247 -13.03 -8.90 -4.30
CA ILE A 247 -13.79 -7.71 -3.92
C ILE A 247 -13.02 -6.90 -2.85
N THR A 248 -12.41 -7.55 -1.87
CA THR A 248 -11.60 -6.88 -0.84
C THR A 248 -10.40 -6.18 -1.44
N LEU A 249 -9.62 -6.87 -2.30
CA LEU A 249 -8.49 -6.28 -3.01
C LEU A 249 -8.94 -5.06 -3.82
N LEU A 250 -10.03 -5.17 -4.57
CA LEU A 250 -10.60 -4.07 -5.35
C LEU A 250 -10.98 -2.88 -4.48
N ILE A 251 -11.69 -3.12 -3.37
CA ILE A 251 -12.13 -2.08 -2.45
C ILE A 251 -10.92 -1.35 -1.86
N VAL A 252 -9.95 -2.10 -1.35
CA VAL A 252 -8.74 -1.52 -0.75
C VAL A 252 -7.98 -0.70 -1.78
N ASP A 253 -7.78 -1.21 -2.99
CA ASP A 253 -7.04 -0.54 -4.07
C ASP A 253 -7.71 0.78 -4.48
N VAL A 254 -9.02 0.74 -4.76
CA VAL A 254 -9.81 1.93 -5.14
C VAL A 254 -9.74 3.02 -4.07
N PHE A 255 -9.82 2.65 -2.77
CA PHE A 255 -9.87 3.66 -1.71
C PHE A 255 -8.49 4.18 -1.31
N ASP A 256 -7.48 3.36 -1.32
CA ASP A 256 -6.10 3.77 -1.07
C ASP A 256 -5.67 4.80 -2.13
N THR A 257 -5.91 4.47 -3.40
CA THR A 257 -5.68 5.38 -4.52
C THR A 257 -6.51 6.65 -4.44
N ALA A 258 -7.83 6.56 -4.21
CA ALA A 258 -8.68 7.74 -4.13
C ALA A 258 -8.27 8.69 -3.00
N GLY A 259 -7.94 8.16 -1.82
CA GLY A 259 -7.46 8.94 -0.68
C GLY A 259 -6.15 9.66 -0.99
N THR A 260 -5.19 8.93 -1.55
CA THR A 260 -3.88 9.46 -1.95
C THR A 260 -4.01 10.52 -3.05
N MET A 261 -4.82 10.24 -4.08
CA MET A 261 -5.08 11.17 -5.18
C MET A 261 -5.61 12.51 -4.67
N VAL A 262 -6.62 12.50 -3.81
CA VAL A 262 -7.18 13.73 -3.23
C VAL A 262 -6.17 14.44 -2.35
N GLY A 263 -5.49 13.72 -1.45
CA GLY A 263 -4.54 14.30 -0.50
C GLY A 263 -3.34 14.96 -1.18
N VAL A 264 -2.70 14.26 -2.11
CA VAL A 264 -1.52 14.77 -2.83
C VAL A 264 -1.89 15.86 -3.82
N SER A 265 -2.99 15.69 -4.57
CA SER A 265 -3.44 16.68 -5.56
C SER A 265 -3.84 18.01 -4.92
N THR A 266 -4.46 17.98 -3.74
CA THR A 266 -4.80 19.20 -2.99
C THR A 266 -3.52 19.94 -2.58
N ARG A 267 -2.51 19.24 -2.08
CA ARG A 267 -1.21 19.84 -1.74
C ARG A 267 -0.47 20.37 -2.97
N ALA A 268 -0.63 19.72 -4.12
CA ALA A 268 -0.05 20.15 -5.39
C ALA A 268 -0.80 21.34 -6.02
N GLY A 269 -1.94 21.77 -5.46
CA GLY A 269 -2.77 22.83 -6.01
C GLY A 269 -3.49 22.44 -7.31
N LEU A 270 -3.76 21.13 -7.51
CA LEU A 270 -4.39 20.62 -8.71
C LEU A 270 -5.92 20.52 -8.59
N THR A 271 -6.47 20.62 -7.37
CA THR A 271 -7.90 20.55 -7.12
C THR A 271 -8.59 21.77 -7.73
N LYS A 272 -9.65 21.54 -8.52
CA LYS A 272 -10.48 22.59 -9.12
C LYS A 272 -11.29 23.31 -8.02
N LYS A 273 -11.88 24.45 -8.38
CA LYS A 273 -12.71 25.27 -7.46
C LYS A 273 -13.96 24.53 -6.94
N ASP A 274 -14.45 23.56 -7.70
CA ASP A 274 -15.57 22.69 -7.33
C ASP A 274 -15.17 21.47 -6.50
N GLY A 275 -13.88 21.35 -6.13
CA GLY A 275 -13.32 20.22 -5.39
C GLY A 275 -12.98 19.01 -6.25
N SER A 276 -13.28 19.02 -7.55
CA SER A 276 -12.98 17.91 -8.45
C SER A 276 -11.50 17.87 -8.84
N LEU A 277 -11.03 16.68 -9.24
CA LEU A 277 -9.67 16.46 -9.75
C LEU A 277 -9.71 16.43 -11.29
N PRO A 278 -8.76 17.11 -11.97
CA PRO A 278 -8.67 17.04 -13.43
C PRO A 278 -8.30 15.62 -13.88
N ASP A 279 -8.88 15.12 -14.96
CA ASP A 279 -8.53 13.84 -15.58
C ASP A 279 -8.44 12.62 -14.62
N LEU A 280 -9.27 12.61 -13.56
CA LEU A 280 -9.30 11.55 -12.56
C LEU A 280 -9.44 10.15 -13.19
N GLY A 281 -10.19 10.03 -14.30
CA GLY A 281 -10.34 8.76 -14.99
C GLY A 281 -9.04 8.20 -15.54
N MET A 282 -8.17 9.04 -16.11
CA MET A 282 -6.87 8.60 -16.61
C MET A 282 -5.93 8.21 -15.47
N ALA A 283 -6.04 8.88 -14.33
CA ALA A 283 -5.27 8.52 -13.13
C ALA A 283 -5.71 7.16 -12.56
N LEU A 284 -7.02 6.92 -12.44
CA LEU A 284 -7.55 5.62 -11.98
C LEU A 284 -7.24 4.50 -12.98
N LEU A 285 -7.28 4.79 -14.28
CA LEU A 285 -6.88 3.83 -15.31
C LEU A 285 -5.39 3.48 -15.22
N SER A 286 -4.55 4.46 -14.91
CA SER A 286 -3.11 4.25 -14.70
C SER A 286 -2.86 3.36 -13.49
N ASP A 287 -3.56 3.57 -12.41
CA ASP A 287 -3.46 2.83 -11.16
C ASP A 287 -3.92 1.37 -11.33
N SER A 288 -5.12 1.19 -11.87
CA SER A 288 -5.67 -0.15 -12.15
C SER A 288 -4.83 -0.94 -13.17
N GLY A 289 -4.30 -0.26 -14.19
CA GLY A 289 -3.38 -0.85 -15.14
C GLY A 289 -2.06 -1.27 -14.49
N ALA A 290 -1.56 -0.49 -13.54
CA ALA A 290 -0.36 -0.81 -12.77
C ALA A 290 -0.58 -2.03 -11.86
N THR A 291 -1.75 -2.17 -11.23
CA THR A 291 -2.14 -3.36 -10.46
C THR A 291 -2.15 -4.61 -11.33
N ALA A 292 -2.80 -4.58 -12.49
CA ALA A 292 -2.82 -5.71 -13.41
C ALA A 292 -1.42 -6.06 -13.93
N PHE A 293 -0.62 -5.05 -14.29
CA PHE A 293 0.77 -5.24 -14.71
C PHE A 293 1.64 -5.80 -13.58
N GLY A 294 1.50 -5.30 -12.35
CA GLY A 294 2.23 -5.80 -11.18
C GLY A 294 1.99 -7.27 -10.92
N ALA A 295 0.73 -7.72 -11.01
CA ALA A 295 0.37 -9.13 -10.87
C ALA A 295 1.02 -10.02 -11.96
N LEU A 296 1.09 -9.55 -13.22
CA LEU A 296 1.77 -10.25 -14.30
C LEU A 296 3.30 -10.32 -14.06
N MET A 297 3.89 -9.29 -13.46
CA MET A 297 5.31 -9.29 -13.10
C MET A 297 5.62 -10.15 -11.86
N GLY A 298 4.62 -10.54 -11.08
CA GLY A 298 4.79 -11.34 -9.87
C GLY A 298 4.90 -10.52 -8.59
N THR A 299 4.13 -9.43 -8.47
CA THR A 299 3.98 -8.66 -7.24
C THR A 299 2.50 -8.39 -6.93
N SER A 300 2.19 -7.93 -5.73
CA SER A 300 0.83 -7.58 -5.30
C SER A 300 0.31 -6.31 -5.98
N SER A 301 -0.90 -5.87 -5.60
CA SER A 301 -1.53 -4.66 -6.17
C SER A 301 -0.62 -3.44 -6.07
N THR A 302 -0.49 -2.72 -7.19
CA THR A 302 0.31 -1.50 -7.31
C THR A 302 -0.61 -0.30 -7.22
N THR A 303 -0.41 0.55 -6.22
CA THR A 303 -1.29 1.67 -5.88
C THR A 303 -0.55 3.00 -5.77
N SER A 304 -1.29 4.10 -5.70
CA SER A 304 -0.76 5.46 -5.57
C SER A 304 -0.24 5.73 -4.15
N TYR A 305 0.96 6.31 -4.03
CA TYR A 305 1.66 6.49 -2.76
C TYR A 305 1.52 7.90 -2.20
N ILE A 306 1.12 8.00 -0.93
CA ILE A 306 0.96 9.28 -0.20
C ILE A 306 2.32 9.98 0.01
N GLU A 307 3.43 9.25 0.01
CA GLU A 307 4.80 9.76 0.06
C GLU A 307 5.13 10.69 -1.11
N SER A 308 4.36 10.64 -2.18
CA SER A 308 4.42 11.60 -3.30
C SER A 308 4.22 13.05 -2.84
N ALA A 309 3.58 13.26 -1.69
CA ALA A 309 3.48 14.56 -1.05
C ALA A 309 4.86 15.19 -0.76
N ALA A 310 5.88 14.39 -0.47
CA ALA A 310 7.24 14.90 -0.26
C ALA A 310 7.82 15.52 -1.54
N GLY A 311 7.59 14.89 -2.70
CA GLY A 311 7.98 15.47 -3.99
C GLY A 311 7.20 16.75 -4.33
N VAL A 312 5.92 16.79 -4.00
CA VAL A 312 5.09 17.99 -4.15
C VAL A 312 5.62 19.13 -3.27
N GLU A 313 6.00 18.85 -2.01
CA GLU A 313 6.62 19.81 -1.12
C GLU A 313 7.99 20.30 -1.64
N ALA A 314 8.74 19.44 -2.35
CA ALA A 314 9.99 19.80 -3.04
C ALA A 314 9.77 20.60 -4.35
N GLY A 315 8.51 20.87 -4.73
CA GLY A 315 8.16 21.69 -5.88
C GLY A 315 7.62 20.95 -7.10
N GLY A 316 7.41 19.62 -7.01
CA GLY A 316 6.76 18.82 -8.06
C GLY A 316 5.31 19.26 -8.28
N ARG A 317 4.93 19.44 -9.55
CA ARG A 317 3.59 19.93 -9.91
C ARG A 317 2.97 19.17 -11.08
N THR A 318 3.75 18.37 -11.77
CA THR A 318 3.34 17.69 -13.02
C THR A 318 3.66 16.20 -12.97
N GLY A 319 3.12 15.47 -13.92
CA GLY A 319 3.42 14.04 -14.08
C GLY A 319 4.89 13.76 -14.37
N LEU A 320 5.68 14.75 -14.75
CA LEU A 320 7.11 14.56 -14.96
C LEU A 320 7.84 14.18 -13.67
N THR A 321 7.36 14.63 -12.50
CA THR A 321 7.83 14.16 -11.18
C THR A 321 7.70 12.65 -11.04
N ALA A 322 6.51 12.11 -11.38
CA ALA A 322 6.27 10.66 -11.31
C ALA A 322 7.10 9.88 -12.33
N VAL A 323 7.28 10.42 -13.55
CA VAL A 323 8.16 9.82 -14.56
C VAL A 323 9.61 9.70 -14.06
N PHE A 324 10.16 10.76 -13.45
CA PHE A 324 11.50 10.68 -12.87
C PHE A 324 11.58 9.68 -11.71
N CYS A 325 10.56 9.62 -10.86
CA CYS A 325 10.48 8.60 -9.81
C CYS A 325 10.52 7.18 -10.41
N GLY A 326 9.76 6.92 -11.45
CA GLY A 326 9.78 5.64 -12.17
C GLY A 326 11.15 5.30 -12.77
N ILE A 327 11.86 6.28 -13.34
CA ILE A 327 13.23 6.11 -13.84
C ILE A 327 14.18 5.73 -12.68
N PHE A 328 14.05 6.34 -11.51
CA PHE A 328 14.86 5.98 -10.35
C PHE A 328 14.57 4.55 -9.85
N PHE A 329 13.32 4.06 -9.94
CA PHE A 329 13.01 2.66 -9.66
C PHE A 329 13.68 1.70 -10.66
N LEU A 330 13.78 2.05 -11.94
CA LEU A 330 14.55 1.25 -12.90
C LEU A 330 16.04 1.22 -12.55
N LEU A 331 16.61 2.33 -12.12
CA LEU A 331 18.00 2.37 -11.64
C LEU A 331 18.20 1.55 -10.36
N CYS A 332 17.16 1.46 -9.52
CA CYS A 332 17.18 0.68 -8.28
C CYS A 332 17.39 -0.83 -8.54
N LEU A 333 17.07 -1.35 -9.73
CA LEU A 333 17.33 -2.75 -10.12
C LEU A 333 18.78 -3.18 -9.90
N LEU A 334 19.73 -2.27 -10.00
CA LEU A 334 21.17 -2.56 -9.81
C LEU A 334 21.52 -2.78 -8.32
N PHE A 335 20.67 -2.39 -7.39
CA PHE A 335 20.91 -2.45 -5.93
C PHE A 335 20.31 -3.69 -5.26
N ALA A 336 20.03 -4.74 -6.02
CA ALA A 336 19.47 -5.99 -5.51
C ALA A 336 20.29 -6.62 -4.37
N PRO A 337 21.64 -6.68 -4.39
CA PRO A 337 22.41 -7.25 -3.28
C PRO A 337 22.27 -6.45 -1.99
N LEU A 338 22.20 -5.13 -2.10
CA LEU A 338 21.97 -4.26 -0.95
C LEU A 338 20.59 -4.53 -0.33
N ALA A 339 19.55 -4.63 -1.16
CA ALA A 339 18.19 -4.95 -0.70
C ALA A 339 18.13 -6.32 0.01
N GLN A 340 18.80 -7.33 -0.53
CA GLN A 340 18.91 -8.67 0.06
C GLN A 340 19.74 -8.72 1.35
N SER A 341 20.53 -7.68 1.62
CA SER A 341 21.36 -7.56 2.83
C SER A 341 20.62 -6.87 3.97
N VAL A 342 19.38 -6.41 3.76
CA VAL A 342 18.56 -5.76 4.79
C VAL A 342 17.82 -6.82 5.61
N PRO A 343 18.03 -6.91 6.92
CA PRO A 343 17.40 -7.93 7.76
C PRO A 343 15.93 -7.61 8.10
N ALA A 344 15.18 -8.64 8.49
CA ALA A 344 13.76 -8.54 8.83
C ALA A 344 13.46 -7.52 9.95
N TYR A 345 14.34 -7.37 10.95
CA TYR A 345 14.13 -6.36 12.01
C TYR A 345 14.25 -4.91 11.50
N ALA A 346 15.00 -4.68 10.42
CA ALA A 346 15.08 -3.35 9.80
C ALA A 346 13.81 -3.05 8.98
N THR A 347 13.27 -4.04 8.27
CA THR A 347 11.98 -3.90 7.57
C THR A 347 10.83 -3.77 8.57
N ALA A 348 10.86 -4.49 9.69
CA ALA A 348 9.88 -4.36 10.77
C ALA A 348 9.86 -2.94 11.36
N ALA A 349 11.01 -2.29 11.54
CA ALA A 349 11.08 -0.90 11.99
C ALA A 349 10.38 0.07 11.03
N ALA A 350 10.57 -0.14 9.71
CA ALA A 350 9.89 0.65 8.68
C ALA A 350 8.38 0.41 8.67
N LEU A 351 7.95 -0.86 8.73
CA LEU A 351 6.52 -1.22 8.80
C LEU A 351 5.83 -0.63 10.02
N LEU A 352 6.49 -0.65 11.18
CA LEU A 352 5.96 -0.06 12.41
C LEU A 352 5.77 1.47 12.25
N PHE A 353 6.70 2.15 11.59
CA PHE A 353 6.56 3.56 11.29
C PHE A 353 5.38 3.84 10.34
N VAL A 354 5.23 3.05 9.30
CA VAL A 354 4.09 3.17 8.38
C VAL A 354 2.77 2.87 9.06
N ALA A 355 2.73 1.87 9.95
CA ALA A 355 1.57 1.58 10.80
C ALA A 355 1.10 2.83 11.56
N CYS A 356 2.04 3.58 12.16
CA CYS A 356 1.74 4.84 12.84
C CYS A 356 1.14 5.89 11.89
N LEU A 357 1.67 6.02 10.66
CA LEU A 357 1.16 6.97 9.67
C LEU A 357 -0.28 6.65 9.25
N MET A 358 -0.58 5.36 9.00
CA MET A 358 -1.93 4.93 8.58
C MET A 358 -2.95 5.02 9.70
N THR A 359 -2.56 4.69 10.93
CA THR A 359 -3.43 4.76 12.12
C THR A 359 -3.87 6.21 12.42
N ARG A 360 -3.15 7.22 11.94
CA ARG A 360 -3.51 8.63 12.09
C ARG A 360 -4.92 8.93 11.54
N SER A 361 -5.42 8.17 10.58
CA SER A 361 -6.77 8.33 10.02
C SER A 361 -7.88 8.26 11.08
N LEU A 362 -7.66 7.61 12.23
CA LEU A 362 -8.60 7.62 13.36
C LEU A 362 -8.85 9.01 13.95
N ALA A 363 -7.91 9.94 13.83
CA ALA A 363 -8.08 11.31 14.31
C ALA A 363 -9.12 12.10 13.50
N ASP A 364 -9.40 11.69 12.27
CA ASP A 364 -10.32 12.35 11.35
C ASP A 364 -11.73 11.73 11.37
N LEU A 365 -12.01 10.76 12.28
CA LEU A 365 -13.33 10.15 12.47
C LEU A 365 -14.30 11.16 13.11
N GLU A 366 -15.57 11.05 12.74
CA GLU A 366 -16.67 11.73 13.39
C GLU A 366 -17.07 11.01 14.69
N TRP A 367 -16.34 11.27 15.77
CA TRP A 367 -16.52 10.59 17.05
C TRP A 367 -17.86 10.90 17.74
N ASP A 368 -18.48 12.03 17.44
CA ASP A 368 -19.75 12.44 18.04
C ASP A 368 -20.97 11.65 17.52
N ASP A 369 -20.87 11.07 16.30
CA ASP A 369 -21.89 10.15 15.77
C ASP A 369 -21.44 8.69 15.89
N TYR A 370 -21.94 8.00 16.91
CA TYR A 370 -21.64 6.57 17.12
C TYR A 370 -22.09 5.67 15.97
N THR A 371 -23.06 6.10 15.14
CA THR A 371 -23.48 5.32 13.97
C THR A 371 -22.45 5.36 12.84
N GLU A 372 -21.52 6.29 12.91
CA GLU A 372 -20.39 6.46 11.99
C GLU A 372 -19.09 5.90 12.60
N SER A 373 -18.79 6.26 13.86
CA SER A 373 -17.51 5.90 14.48
C SER A 373 -17.43 4.43 14.90
N ALA A 374 -18.49 3.84 15.45
CA ALA A 374 -18.44 2.46 15.95
C ALA A 374 -18.15 1.42 14.84
N PRO A 375 -18.77 1.45 13.64
CA PRO A 375 -18.41 0.54 12.55
C PRO A 375 -16.96 0.71 12.07
N ALA A 376 -16.47 1.94 12.03
CA ALA A 376 -15.10 2.25 11.66
C ALA A 376 -14.09 1.65 12.66
N VAL A 377 -14.37 1.78 13.95
CA VAL A 377 -13.54 1.20 15.03
C VAL A 377 -13.60 -0.33 15.01
N ILE A 378 -14.78 -0.93 14.76
CA ILE A 378 -14.91 -2.39 14.61
C ILE A 378 -14.02 -2.88 13.46
N ALA A 379 -14.07 -2.23 12.28
CA ALA A 379 -13.21 -2.57 11.17
C ALA A 379 -11.73 -2.47 11.55
N ALA A 380 -11.34 -1.37 12.21
CA ALA A 380 -9.96 -1.12 12.59
C ALA A 380 -9.41 -2.16 13.59
N ILE A 381 -10.20 -2.59 14.56
CA ILE A 381 -9.77 -3.54 15.60
C ILE A 381 -9.83 -4.99 15.09
N ALA A 382 -10.83 -5.33 14.28
CA ALA A 382 -11.01 -6.70 13.82
C ALA A 382 -9.89 -7.17 12.88
N MET A 383 -9.27 -6.26 12.10
CA MET A 383 -8.18 -6.60 11.18
C MET A 383 -6.96 -7.20 11.90
N PRO A 384 -6.32 -6.52 12.86
CA PRO A 384 -5.17 -7.07 13.57
C PRO A 384 -5.53 -8.26 14.47
N LEU A 385 -6.69 -8.25 15.13
CA LEU A 385 -7.07 -9.32 16.05
C LEU A 385 -7.55 -10.59 15.33
N GLY A 386 -8.23 -10.44 14.19
CA GLY A 386 -8.63 -11.56 13.34
C GLY A 386 -7.53 -12.01 12.36
N TYR A 387 -6.40 -11.31 12.32
CA TYR A 387 -5.32 -11.52 11.37
C TYR A 387 -5.80 -11.55 9.90
N SER A 388 -6.87 -10.76 9.61
CA SER A 388 -7.54 -10.73 8.31
C SER A 388 -8.09 -9.34 7.97
N ILE A 389 -7.53 -8.71 6.96
CA ILE A 389 -8.03 -7.44 6.43
C ILE A 389 -9.45 -7.61 5.86
N ALA A 390 -9.70 -8.71 5.13
CA ALA A 390 -11.00 -8.98 4.54
C ALA A 390 -12.11 -9.09 5.59
N ASP A 391 -11.87 -9.83 6.68
CA ASP A 391 -12.87 -10.05 7.72
C ASP A 391 -13.14 -8.76 8.51
N GLY A 392 -12.08 -7.96 8.76
CA GLY A 392 -12.23 -6.65 9.35
C GLY A 392 -13.07 -5.70 8.50
N ILE A 393 -12.83 -5.66 7.19
CA ILE A 393 -13.65 -4.91 6.23
C ILE A 393 -15.09 -5.41 6.28
N GLY A 394 -15.31 -6.74 6.19
CA GLY A 394 -16.62 -7.35 6.24
C GLY A 394 -17.41 -6.97 7.49
N LEU A 395 -16.77 -7.08 8.66
CA LEU A 395 -17.38 -6.69 9.95
C LEU A 395 -17.71 -5.19 10.00
N GLY A 396 -16.87 -4.33 9.43
CA GLY A 396 -17.13 -2.91 9.29
C GLY A 396 -18.38 -2.62 8.46
N PHE A 397 -18.49 -3.23 7.27
CA PHE A 397 -19.66 -3.06 6.40
C PHE A 397 -20.95 -3.60 7.02
N ILE A 398 -20.90 -4.80 7.60
CA ILE A 398 -22.05 -5.42 8.27
C ILE A 398 -22.52 -4.57 9.44
N SER A 399 -21.61 -4.16 10.33
CA SER A 399 -21.95 -3.35 11.50
C SER A 399 -22.51 -1.98 11.10
N TYR A 400 -21.95 -1.34 10.08
CA TYR A 400 -22.47 -0.07 9.54
C TYR A 400 -23.92 -0.22 9.08
N ALA A 401 -24.20 -1.20 8.22
CA ALA A 401 -25.51 -1.47 7.69
C ALA A 401 -26.52 -1.77 8.82
N VAL A 402 -26.18 -2.65 9.75
CA VAL A 402 -27.04 -3.06 10.86
C VAL A 402 -27.32 -1.89 11.81
N ILE A 403 -26.30 -1.13 12.20
CA ILE A 403 -26.45 0.02 13.12
C ILE A 403 -27.34 1.09 12.48
N LYS A 404 -27.17 1.41 11.19
CA LYS A 404 -28.03 2.40 10.51
C LYS A 404 -29.51 1.96 10.48
N VAL A 405 -29.78 0.66 10.26
CA VAL A 405 -31.16 0.13 10.30
C VAL A 405 -31.75 0.22 11.71
N ILE A 406 -31.03 -0.26 12.73
CA ILE A 406 -31.50 -0.26 14.13
C ILE A 406 -31.74 1.16 14.64
N CYS A 407 -30.89 2.12 14.25
CA CYS A 407 -31.05 3.53 14.61
C CYS A 407 -32.12 4.26 13.80
N GLY A 408 -32.91 3.59 12.97
CA GLY A 408 -33.99 4.18 12.17
C GLY A 408 -33.50 5.09 11.03
N ARG A 409 -32.23 4.95 10.60
CA ARG A 409 -31.61 5.75 9.53
C ARG A 409 -31.22 4.89 8.31
N PRO A 410 -32.05 3.95 7.81
CA PRO A 410 -31.66 3.05 6.71
C PRO A 410 -31.31 3.81 5.42
N HIS A 411 -31.95 4.96 5.18
CA HIS A 411 -31.68 5.81 4.00
C HIS A 411 -30.34 6.55 4.07
N ALA A 412 -29.71 6.66 5.23
CA ALA A 412 -28.39 7.24 5.40
C ALA A 412 -27.27 6.23 5.07
N CYS A 413 -27.62 4.96 4.88
CA CYS A 413 -26.68 3.93 4.44
C CYS A 413 -26.74 3.79 2.92
N PRO A 414 -25.62 3.98 2.21
CA PRO A 414 -25.59 3.79 0.76
C PRO A 414 -25.94 2.34 0.37
N PRO A 415 -26.67 2.11 -0.74
CA PRO A 415 -27.07 0.76 -1.17
C PRO A 415 -25.91 -0.21 -1.37
N VAL A 416 -24.75 0.31 -1.79
CA VAL A 416 -23.51 -0.47 -1.98
C VAL A 416 -23.05 -1.10 -0.66
N VAL A 417 -23.21 -0.41 0.46
CA VAL A 417 -22.83 -0.92 1.79
C VAL A 417 -23.67 -2.12 2.18
N TYR A 418 -24.97 -2.09 1.87
CA TYR A 418 -25.85 -3.26 2.08
C TYR A 418 -25.46 -4.45 1.21
N VAL A 419 -25.13 -4.21 -0.07
CA VAL A 419 -24.73 -5.27 -1.00
C VAL A 419 -23.43 -5.92 -0.54
N ILE A 420 -22.40 -5.12 -0.23
CA ILE A 420 -21.12 -5.62 0.25
C ILE A 420 -21.31 -6.34 1.60
N GLY A 421 -22.06 -5.75 2.52
CA GLY A 421 -22.38 -6.38 3.80
C GLY A 421 -23.06 -7.73 3.64
N ALA A 422 -24.03 -7.85 2.72
CA ALA A 422 -24.70 -9.12 2.42
C ALA A 422 -23.74 -10.18 1.84
N ILE A 423 -22.80 -9.79 0.98
CA ILE A 423 -21.77 -10.68 0.43
C ILE A 423 -20.88 -11.21 1.57
N PHE A 424 -20.45 -10.35 2.51
CA PHE A 424 -19.66 -10.80 3.65
C PHE A 424 -20.45 -11.65 4.66
N VAL A 425 -21.75 -11.37 4.88
CA VAL A 425 -22.62 -12.25 5.66
C VAL A 425 -22.68 -13.63 5.00
N ALA A 426 -22.88 -13.69 3.69
CA ALA A 426 -22.88 -14.96 2.96
C ALA A 426 -21.54 -15.69 3.10
N LYS A 427 -20.40 -14.98 3.03
CA LYS A 427 -19.08 -15.56 3.31
C LYS A 427 -19.02 -16.18 4.70
N PHE A 428 -19.40 -15.46 5.74
CA PHE A 428 -19.27 -15.93 7.13
C PHE A 428 -20.24 -17.07 7.49
N VAL A 429 -21.33 -17.25 6.72
CA VAL A 429 -22.33 -18.30 6.96
C VAL A 429 -22.02 -19.57 6.15
N PHE A 430 -21.49 -19.45 4.95
CA PHE A 430 -21.37 -20.56 3.99
C PHE A 430 -19.94 -20.97 3.66
N LEU A 431 -18.95 -20.18 4.04
CA LEU A 431 -17.52 -20.45 3.84
C LEU A 431 -16.74 -20.42 5.16
#